data_a9541802a7006685c0d6281f03173f59
#
_entry.id   a9541802a7006685c0d6281f03173f59
#
_cell.length_a   1.000
_cell.length_b   1.000
_cell.length_c   1.000
_cell.angle_alpha   90.00
_cell.angle_beta   90.00
_cell.angle_gamma   90.00
#
_symmetry.space_group_name_H-M   'P 1'
#
loop_
_entity.id
_entity.type
_entity.pdbx_description
1 polymer ?
#
loop_
_entity_poly.entity_id
_entity_poly.type
_entity_poly.pdbx_seq_one_letter_code
_entity_poly.pdbx_strand_id
1 'polypeptide(L)'
;MTPTNSISLLEFGQITVGLCGGLAFFLFGLEQMTESLKQVAGKSMKRMLAKLTSNRWNGLVVGAFITAVLQSSSVTTVLVVGFISAGLMTMPQSIGVIMGANIGSTITAQIIAFKITRSALLLFAIG
;
A
#
# COMPACT_ATOMS: atom_id res chain seq x y z
N MET A 1 35.73 -5.49 -26.84
CA MET A 1 34.38 -5.55 -27.44
C MET A 1 33.49 -6.28 -26.45
N THR A 2 32.72 -5.54 -25.68
CA THR A 2 31.74 -6.06 -24.73
C THR A 2 30.52 -6.58 -25.45
N PRO A 3 30.01 -7.78 -25.16
CA PRO A 3 28.79 -8.25 -25.77
C PRO A 3 27.65 -7.40 -25.25
N THR A 4 27.12 -6.55 -26.09
CA THR A 4 25.91 -5.79 -25.89
C THR A 4 24.76 -6.75 -25.70
N ASN A 5 24.18 -6.68 -24.51
CA ASN A 5 22.88 -7.14 -24.04
C ASN A 5 21.82 -7.39 -25.14
N SER A 6 21.91 -8.47 -25.83
CA SER A 6 20.73 -9.09 -26.41
C SER A 6 20.09 -9.91 -25.30
N ILE A 7 19.13 -9.31 -24.56
CA ILE A 7 18.17 -10.09 -23.80
C ILE A 7 17.67 -11.16 -24.75
N SER A 8 18.00 -12.43 -24.45
CA SER A 8 17.62 -13.51 -25.35
C SER A 8 16.10 -13.54 -25.48
N LEU A 9 15.57 -13.90 -26.63
CA LEU A 9 14.11 -14.03 -26.84
C LEU A 9 13.47 -14.93 -25.77
N LEU A 10 14.22 -15.87 -25.23
CA LEU A 10 13.81 -16.75 -24.16
C LEU A 10 13.69 -15.99 -22.81
N GLU A 11 14.63 -15.11 -22.48
CA GLU A 11 14.55 -14.28 -21.27
C GLU A 11 13.40 -13.29 -21.35
N PHE A 12 13.20 -12.66 -22.50
CA PHE A 12 12.05 -11.79 -22.74
C PHE A 12 10.72 -12.56 -22.60
N GLY A 13 10.65 -13.77 -23.13
CA GLY A 13 9.50 -14.66 -22.99
C GLY A 13 9.21 -15.00 -21.52
N GLN A 14 10.23 -15.36 -20.74
CA GLN A 14 10.09 -15.67 -19.31
C GLN A 14 9.61 -14.47 -18.49
N ILE A 15 10.17 -13.28 -18.76
CA ILE A 15 9.76 -12.04 -18.09
C ILE A 15 8.28 -11.73 -18.41
N THR A 16 7.89 -11.86 -19.68
CA THR A 16 6.51 -11.58 -20.11
C THR A 16 5.52 -12.55 -19.48
N VAL A 17 5.82 -13.84 -19.47
CA VAL A 17 4.97 -14.86 -18.82
C VAL A 17 4.89 -14.62 -17.31
N GLY A 18 6.01 -14.30 -16.66
CA GLY A 18 6.05 -13.98 -15.23
C GLY A 18 5.22 -12.74 -14.90
N LEU A 19 5.31 -11.68 -15.72
CA LEU A 19 4.56 -10.45 -15.53
C LEU A 19 3.05 -10.68 -15.74
N CYS A 20 2.66 -11.36 -16.81
CA CYS A 20 1.26 -11.68 -17.09
C CYS A 20 0.68 -12.61 -16.01
N GLY A 21 1.42 -13.62 -15.59
CA GLY A 21 1.01 -14.53 -14.51
C GLY A 21 0.85 -13.79 -13.18
N GLY A 22 1.83 -12.98 -12.80
CA GLY A 22 1.76 -12.16 -11.58
C GLY A 22 0.59 -11.18 -11.60
N LEU A 23 0.33 -10.53 -12.73
CA LEU A 23 -0.81 -9.63 -12.90
C LEU A 23 -2.14 -10.39 -12.79
N ALA A 24 -2.25 -11.58 -13.39
CA ALA A 24 -3.45 -12.40 -13.30
C ALA A 24 -3.74 -12.82 -11.84
N PHE A 25 -2.73 -13.27 -11.10
CA PHE A 25 -2.86 -13.59 -9.68
C PHE A 25 -3.23 -12.37 -8.85
N PHE A 26 -2.64 -11.21 -9.13
CA PHE A 26 -2.98 -9.96 -8.44
C PHE A 26 -4.45 -9.58 -8.66
N LEU A 27 -4.92 -9.60 -9.90
CA LEU A 27 -6.31 -9.27 -10.23
C LEU A 27 -7.30 -10.27 -9.60
N PHE A 28 -7.00 -11.55 -9.64
CA PHE A 28 -7.78 -12.59 -8.98
C PHE A 28 -7.86 -12.36 -7.47
N GLY A 29 -6.72 -12.06 -6.81
CA GLY A 29 -6.69 -11.74 -5.38
C GLY A 29 -7.48 -10.48 -5.03
N LEU A 30 -7.41 -9.45 -5.88
CA LEU A 30 -8.17 -8.21 -5.71
C LEU A 30 -9.68 -8.46 -5.84
N GLU A 31 -10.10 -9.30 -6.79
CA GLU A 31 -11.50 -9.69 -6.96
C GLU A 31 -12.03 -10.46 -5.74
N GLN A 32 -11.30 -11.46 -5.27
CA GLN A 32 -11.64 -12.23 -4.07
C GLN A 32 -11.71 -11.34 -2.82
N MET A 33 -10.76 -10.43 -2.64
CA MET A 33 -10.79 -9.45 -1.55
C MET A 33 -12.03 -8.56 -1.63
N THR A 34 -12.33 -8.05 -2.83
CA THR A 34 -13.50 -7.18 -3.06
C THR A 34 -14.80 -7.90 -2.74
N GLU A 35 -14.94 -9.17 -3.16
CA GLU A 35 -16.13 -9.97 -2.90
C GLU A 35 -16.30 -10.27 -1.40
N SER A 36 -15.21 -10.64 -0.73
CA SER A 36 -15.19 -10.85 0.72
C SER A 36 -15.57 -9.58 1.48
N LEU A 37 -15.06 -8.42 1.05
CA LEU A 37 -15.42 -7.12 1.62
C LEU A 37 -16.91 -6.81 1.45
N LYS A 38 -17.51 -7.09 0.29
CA LYS A 38 -18.95 -6.90 0.07
C LYS A 38 -19.80 -7.76 1.00
N GLN A 39 -19.39 -9.02 1.24
CA GLN A 39 -20.11 -9.95 2.11
C GLN A 39 -20.06 -9.52 3.58
N VAL A 40 -18.90 -9.08 4.07
CA VAL A 40 -18.68 -8.69 5.47
C VAL A 40 -19.14 -7.25 5.74
N ALA A 41 -19.09 -6.41 4.74
CA ALA A 41 -19.37 -4.98 4.87
C ALA A 41 -20.87 -4.68 4.93
N GLY A 42 -21.39 -4.72 6.14
CA GLY A 42 -22.72 -4.19 6.44
C GLY A 42 -22.80 -2.66 6.36
N LYS A 43 -24.04 -2.13 6.44
CA LYS A 43 -24.31 -0.68 6.48
C LYS A 43 -23.50 0.06 7.54
N SER A 44 -23.12 -0.61 8.62
CA SER A 44 -22.32 -0.07 9.72
C SER A 44 -20.89 0.21 9.29
N MET A 45 -20.24 -0.71 8.57
CA MET A 45 -18.88 -0.55 8.04
C MET A 45 -18.80 0.63 7.07
N LYS A 46 -19.74 0.69 6.12
CA LYS A 46 -19.83 1.81 5.17
C LYS A 46 -19.98 3.15 5.87
N ARG A 47 -20.82 3.22 6.90
CA ARG A 47 -21.03 4.44 7.69
C ARG A 47 -19.79 4.82 8.49
N MET A 48 -19.09 3.85 9.07
CA MET A 48 -17.85 4.06 9.81
C MET A 48 -16.74 4.59 8.89
N LEU A 49 -16.53 3.97 7.74
CA LEU A 49 -15.55 4.43 6.74
C LEU A 49 -15.90 5.84 6.26
N ALA A 50 -17.16 6.10 5.92
CA ALA A 50 -17.61 7.43 5.51
C ALA A 50 -17.38 8.50 6.59
N LYS A 51 -17.53 8.17 7.86
CA LYS A 51 -17.27 9.09 8.98
C LYS A 51 -15.77 9.33 9.18
N LEU A 52 -14.95 8.29 9.10
CA LEU A 52 -13.49 8.38 9.22
C LEU A 52 -12.85 9.14 8.06
N THR A 53 -13.45 9.10 6.88
CA THR A 53 -12.93 9.75 5.67
C THR A 53 -13.82 10.90 5.17
N SER A 54 -14.64 11.46 6.08
CA SER A 54 -15.61 12.53 5.75
C SER A 54 -14.97 13.80 5.20
N ASN A 55 -13.78 14.13 5.67
CA ASN A 55 -12.95 15.24 5.21
C ASN A 55 -11.61 14.73 4.68
N ARG A 56 -11.01 15.46 3.73
CA ARG A 56 -9.68 15.13 3.17
C ARG A 56 -8.62 15.03 4.27
N TRP A 57 -8.68 15.90 5.27
CA TRP A 57 -7.77 15.89 6.42
C TRP A 57 -7.94 14.65 7.30
N ASN A 58 -9.18 14.26 7.57
CA ASN A 58 -9.45 13.03 8.31
C ASN A 58 -8.96 11.80 7.55
N GLY A 59 -9.22 11.75 6.23
CA GLY A 59 -8.69 10.70 5.35
C GLY A 59 -7.17 10.62 5.39
N LEU A 60 -6.48 11.76 5.35
CA LEU A 60 -5.02 11.85 5.43
C LEU A 60 -4.48 11.29 6.75
N VAL A 61 -5.05 11.69 7.88
CA VAL A 61 -4.65 11.18 9.20
C VAL A 61 -4.91 9.68 9.32
N VAL A 62 -6.08 9.21 8.88
CA VAL A 62 -6.42 7.79 8.90
C VAL A 62 -5.49 6.98 7.99
N GLY A 63 -5.22 7.46 6.77
CA GLY A 63 -4.29 6.82 5.84
C GLY A 63 -2.87 6.74 6.39
N ALA A 64 -2.37 7.83 6.98
CA ALA A 64 -1.06 7.87 7.61
C ALA A 64 -0.97 6.88 8.78
N PHE A 65 -1.98 6.83 9.63
CA PHE A 65 -2.05 5.93 10.78
C PHE A 65 -2.09 4.46 10.34
N ILE A 66 -2.99 4.11 9.41
CA ILE A 66 -3.10 2.74 8.89
C ILE A 66 -1.78 2.31 8.26
N THR A 67 -1.16 3.16 7.45
CA THR A 67 0.12 2.84 6.81
C THR A 67 1.25 2.72 7.82
N ALA A 68 1.28 3.53 8.86
CA ALA A 68 2.25 3.41 9.94
C ALA A 68 2.14 2.05 10.68
N VAL A 69 0.93 1.52 10.84
CA VAL A 69 0.67 0.19 11.42
C VAL A 69 1.04 -0.92 10.45
N LEU A 70 0.58 -0.85 9.20
CA LEU A 70 0.82 -1.86 8.17
C LEU A 70 2.25 -1.84 7.63
N GLN A 71 2.98 -0.74 7.81
CA GLN A 71 4.34 -0.51 7.31
C GLN A 71 4.46 -0.63 5.78
N SER A 72 3.35 -0.50 5.06
CA SER A 72 3.30 -0.64 3.60
C SER A 72 2.22 0.24 2.99
N SER A 73 2.62 1.28 2.27
CA SER A 73 1.69 2.15 1.55
C SER A 73 1.05 1.44 0.35
N SER A 74 1.75 0.48 -0.24
CA SER A 74 1.20 -0.34 -1.34
C SER A 74 0.02 -1.19 -0.86
N VAL A 75 0.15 -1.85 0.29
CA VAL A 75 -0.95 -2.62 0.90
C VAL A 75 -2.12 -1.71 1.23
N THR A 76 -1.87 -0.54 1.82
CA THR A 76 -2.92 0.44 2.12
C THR A 76 -3.63 0.89 0.84
N THR A 77 -2.89 1.15 -0.24
CA THR A 77 -3.47 1.57 -1.52
C THR A 77 -4.34 0.46 -2.13
N VAL A 78 -3.88 -0.79 -2.12
CA VAL A 78 -4.66 -1.94 -2.61
C VAL A 78 -5.95 -2.12 -1.81
N LEU A 79 -5.88 -1.99 -0.47
CA LEU A 79 -7.08 -2.01 0.39
C LEU A 79 -8.07 -0.90 0.03
N VAL A 80 -7.59 0.32 -0.21
CA VAL A 80 -8.43 1.45 -0.61
C VAL A 80 -9.09 1.19 -1.96
N VAL A 81 -8.37 0.64 -2.93
CA VAL A 81 -8.94 0.21 -4.23
C VAL A 81 -10.02 -0.84 -4.02
N GLY A 82 -9.78 -1.83 -3.15
CA GLY A 82 -10.79 -2.83 -2.79
C GLY A 82 -12.03 -2.22 -2.15
N PHE A 83 -11.89 -1.25 -1.25
CA PHE A 83 -13.03 -0.54 -0.64
C PHE A 83 -13.83 0.27 -1.67
N ILE A 84 -13.17 0.91 -2.64
CA ILE A 84 -13.84 1.61 -3.74
C ILE A 84 -14.61 0.59 -4.60
N SER A 85 -13.96 -0.49 -5.01
CA SER A 85 -14.56 -1.54 -5.83
C SER A 85 -15.73 -2.25 -5.14
N ALA A 86 -15.67 -2.38 -3.82
CA ALA A 86 -16.78 -2.90 -3.00
C ALA A 86 -17.90 -1.87 -2.75
N GLY A 87 -17.76 -0.62 -3.19
CA GLY A 87 -18.73 0.44 -2.97
C GLY A 87 -18.82 0.95 -1.54
N LEU A 88 -17.77 0.71 -0.75
CA LEU A 88 -17.65 1.11 0.66
C LEU A 88 -17.06 2.52 0.82
N MET A 89 -16.30 2.97 -0.15
CA MET A 89 -15.63 4.26 -0.18
C MET A 89 -15.80 4.93 -1.54
N THR A 90 -15.87 6.25 -1.56
CA THR A 90 -15.92 7.03 -2.82
C THR A 90 -14.51 7.43 -3.25
N MET A 91 -14.33 7.70 -4.54
CA MET A 91 -13.05 8.20 -5.08
C MET A 91 -12.55 9.48 -4.36
N PRO A 92 -13.36 10.51 -4.11
CA PRO A 92 -12.90 11.68 -3.39
C PRO A 92 -12.39 11.40 -1.96
N GLN A 93 -12.97 10.41 -1.28
CA GLN A 93 -12.53 9.99 0.06
C GLN A 93 -11.18 9.27 0.01
N SER A 94 -10.94 8.48 -1.03
CA SER A 94 -9.71 7.71 -1.20
C SER A 94 -8.47 8.59 -1.39
N ILE A 95 -8.61 9.75 -2.03
CA ILE A 95 -7.49 10.67 -2.28
C ILE A 95 -6.81 11.06 -0.96
N GLY A 96 -7.59 11.45 0.05
CA GLY A 96 -7.04 11.78 1.37
C GLY A 96 -6.28 10.61 1.99
N VAL A 97 -6.86 9.42 1.94
CA VAL A 97 -6.25 8.20 2.52
C VAL A 97 -4.95 7.83 1.81
N ILE A 98 -4.91 7.89 0.48
CA ILE A 98 -3.71 7.57 -0.32
C ILE A 98 -2.59 8.60 -0.06
N MET A 99 -2.93 9.88 0.00
CA MET A 99 -1.96 10.91 0.38
C MET A 99 -1.42 10.68 1.80
N GLY A 100 -2.30 10.33 2.73
CA GLY A 100 -1.92 9.97 4.10
C GLY A 100 -1.03 8.73 4.15
N ALA A 101 -1.31 7.72 3.35
CA ALA A 101 -0.50 6.50 3.26
C ALA A 101 0.95 6.80 2.84
N ASN A 102 1.14 7.69 1.88
CA ASN A 102 2.47 8.12 1.44
C ASN A 102 3.21 8.89 2.54
N ILE A 103 2.51 9.75 3.28
CA ILE A 103 3.08 10.46 4.44
C ILE A 103 3.43 9.46 5.55
N GLY A 104 2.54 8.51 5.85
CA GLY A 104 2.74 7.49 6.89
C GLY A 104 3.99 6.65 6.67
N SER A 105 4.26 6.21 5.43
CA SER A 105 5.47 5.47 5.09
C SER A 105 6.75 6.30 5.27
N THR A 106 6.69 7.59 4.95
CA THR A 106 7.83 8.51 5.11
C THR A 106 8.14 8.77 6.58
N ILE A 107 7.12 8.99 7.41
CA ILE A 107 7.28 9.18 8.87
C ILE A 107 7.91 7.93 9.49
N THR A 108 7.45 6.75 9.11
CA THR A 108 8.00 5.49 9.62
C THR A 108 9.47 5.31 9.25
N ALA A 109 9.82 5.57 7.99
CA ALA A 109 11.20 5.53 7.53
C ALA A 109 12.09 6.51 8.33
N GLN A 110 11.59 7.71 8.60
CA GLN A 110 12.30 8.71 9.39
C GLN A 110 12.54 8.26 10.85
N ILE A 111 11.52 7.68 11.50
CA ILE A 111 11.63 7.16 12.87
C ILE A 111 12.66 6.04 12.94
N ILE A 112 12.65 5.13 11.97
CA ILE A 112 13.62 4.02 11.89
C ILE A 112 15.03 4.56 11.68
N ALA A 113 15.24 5.52 10.77
CA ALA A 113 16.53 6.13 10.51
C ALA A 113 17.11 6.80 11.77
N PHE A 114 16.31 7.55 12.52
CA PHE A 114 16.75 8.17 13.78
C PHE A 114 17.09 7.14 14.85
N LYS A 115 16.32 6.08 14.97
CA LYS A 115 16.55 5.02 15.96
C LYS A 115 17.85 4.25 15.70
N ILE A 116 18.12 3.94 14.44
CA ILE A 116 19.35 3.25 14.02
C ILE A 116 20.57 4.15 14.25
N THR A 117 20.50 5.41 13.87
CA THR A 117 21.62 6.37 14.04
C THR A 117 21.96 6.55 15.52
N ARG A 118 20.97 6.67 16.39
CA ARG A 118 21.19 6.82 17.84
C ARG A 118 21.78 5.56 18.48
N SER A 119 21.34 4.38 18.07
CA SER A 119 21.90 3.11 18.54
C SER A 119 23.30 2.85 18.02
N ALA A 120 23.58 3.21 16.78
CA ALA A 120 24.91 3.11 16.19
C ALA A 120 25.92 4.05 16.88
N LEU A 121 25.52 5.28 17.20
CA LEU A 121 26.35 6.22 17.94
C LEU A 121 26.66 5.73 19.37
N LEU A 122 25.69 5.11 20.06
CA LEU A 122 25.92 4.52 21.37
C LEU A 122 26.88 3.32 21.30
N LEU A 123 26.76 2.46 20.31
CA LEU A 123 27.67 1.34 20.07
C LEU A 123 29.09 1.83 19.74
N PHE A 124 29.22 2.91 18.97
CA PHE A 124 30.51 3.51 18.64
C PHE A 124 31.17 4.22 19.84
N ALA A 125 30.34 4.71 20.78
CA ALA A 125 30.87 5.40 21.99
C ALA A 125 31.32 4.43 23.09
N ILE A 126 30.92 3.15 23.03
CA ILE A 126 31.22 2.11 24.02
C ILE A 126 32.38 1.19 23.55
N GLY A 127 32.66 1.12 22.23
CA GLY A 127 33.73 0.30 21.62
C GLY A 127 34.93 1.10 21.21
#